data_7069a7f0ee1cec4bf55195d535a9ee7a
#
_entry.id   7069a7f0ee1cec4bf55195d535a9ee7a
#
_cell.length_a   1.000
_cell.length_b   1.000
_cell.length_c   1.000
_cell.angle_alpha   90.00
_cell.angle_beta   90.00
_cell.angle_gamma   90.00
#
_symmetry.space_group_name_H-M   'P 1'
#
loop_
_entity.id
_entity.type
_entity.pdbx_description
1 polymer ?
#
loop_
_entity_poly.entity_id
_entity_poly.type
_entity_poly.pdbx_seq_one_letter_code
_entity_poly.pdbx_strand_id
1 'polypeptide(L)'
;GYQEVFTDPSYSGQIVCLTYPHIGNVGSNRDDDESAKPYIEGLIVREFAALSSNWRSTETAQKFLERYGVPVIWDLDTRALVRHLRDVGALRGIVATDGTPAEKLIEEARGLPTMAGQELASRVTSPKKYEWSKGSIDLAAGHSLGTAGAAAANSGNASSDRRHRVVAYDYGIKQNILRLFVDHGCDVTVVPAKTSADDVLAMKPDGVFLSNGPGDPEPVSYAIENIRKLLGRVPIFGICLGHQLCGLALGGRTFKLKFGHHGSNHPVKNLLTQKVEITAQNHGFCVDPDSLPSNDVEITHVNLNDHTNEGMRHRSMPLFSVQYHPEASPGPHDARYLFNDFIALMNEAAPR
;
A
#
# COMPACT_ATOMS: atom_id res chain seq x y z
N GLY A 1 5.39 3.15 -13.55
CA GLY A 1 4.38 2.72 -13.03
C GLY A 1 3.71 1.37 -13.02
N TYR A 2 3.71 0.60 -14.13
CA TYR A 2 2.97 -0.67 -14.14
C TYR A 2 3.69 -1.80 -13.38
N GLN A 3 5.01 -1.82 -13.33
CA GLN A 3 5.78 -2.83 -12.60
C GLN A 3 5.54 -2.74 -11.09
N GLU A 4 5.46 -1.54 -10.56
CA GLU A 4 5.12 -1.28 -9.17
C GLU A 4 3.71 -1.82 -8.84
N VAL A 5 2.74 -1.66 -9.76
CA VAL A 5 1.41 -2.29 -9.61
C VAL A 5 1.51 -3.82 -9.61
N PHE A 6 2.31 -4.41 -10.52
CA PHE A 6 2.46 -5.86 -10.58
C PHE A 6 3.04 -6.45 -9.29
N THR A 7 3.98 -5.74 -8.67
CA THR A 7 4.76 -6.20 -7.52
C THR A 7 4.23 -5.70 -6.16
N ASP A 8 3.18 -4.86 -6.14
CA ASP A 8 2.50 -4.45 -4.91
C ASP A 8 1.68 -5.62 -4.35
N PRO A 9 1.99 -6.13 -3.13
CA PRO A 9 1.26 -7.23 -2.53
C PRO A 9 -0.22 -6.96 -2.28
N SER A 10 -0.65 -5.69 -2.24
CA SER A 10 -2.05 -5.30 -2.08
C SER A 10 -2.95 -5.78 -3.24
N TYR A 11 -2.36 -6.12 -4.38
CA TYR A 11 -3.10 -6.71 -5.51
C TYR A 11 -3.27 -8.23 -5.43
N SER A 12 -2.79 -8.90 -4.39
CA SER A 12 -2.98 -10.36 -4.22
C SER A 12 -4.46 -10.74 -4.27
N GLY A 13 -4.79 -11.76 -5.05
CA GLY A 13 -6.17 -12.19 -5.30
C GLY A 13 -6.91 -11.36 -6.35
N GLN A 14 -6.24 -10.47 -7.11
CA GLN A 14 -6.87 -9.59 -8.08
C GLN A 14 -6.32 -9.78 -9.50
N ILE A 15 -7.22 -9.81 -10.48
CA ILE A 15 -6.89 -9.59 -11.88
C ILE A 15 -6.92 -8.10 -12.12
N VAL A 16 -5.83 -7.53 -12.63
CA VAL A 16 -5.66 -6.09 -12.82
C VAL A 16 -5.96 -5.70 -14.26
N CYS A 17 -6.87 -4.73 -14.45
CA CYS A 17 -7.13 -4.12 -15.73
C CYS A 17 -6.52 -2.72 -15.77
N LEU A 18 -5.53 -2.50 -16.65
CA LEU A 18 -4.90 -1.20 -16.86
C LEU A 18 -5.51 -0.51 -18.08
N THR A 19 -6.05 0.69 -17.87
CA THR A 19 -6.68 1.49 -18.95
C THR A 19 -5.69 2.38 -19.71
N TYR A 20 -4.44 2.50 -19.24
CA TYR A 20 -3.40 3.18 -20.00
C TYR A 20 -3.11 2.41 -21.29
N PRO A 21 -3.02 3.10 -22.46
CA PRO A 21 -3.00 2.39 -23.76
C PRO A 21 -1.75 1.55 -23.98
N HIS A 22 -0.59 1.95 -23.48
CA HIS A 22 0.69 1.27 -23.71
C HIS A 22 1.25 0.70 -22.40
N ILE A 23 1.26 -0.62 -22.27
CA ILE A 23 1.85 -1.33 -21.15
C ILE A 23 3.01 -2.20 -21.67
N GLY A 24 4.10 -2.28 -20.92
CA GLY A 24 5.30 -3.04 -21.29
C GLY A 24 6.39 -2.21 -21.99
N ASN A 25 6.07 -1.01 -22.44
CA ASN A 25 6.95 -0.14 -23.24
C ASN A 25 8.21 0.35 -22.49
N VAL A 26 8.23 0.38 -21.16
CA VAL A 26 9.42 0.75 -20.38
C VAL A 26 10.19 -0.47 -19.86
N GLY A 27 9.73 -1.69 -20.16
CA GLY A 27 10.34 -2.93 -19.67
C GLY A 27 10.17 -3.12 -18.17
N SER A 28 11.09 -3.88 -17.58
CA SER A 28 11.18 -4.05 -16.12
C SER A 28 12.62 -4.01 -15.64
N ASN A 29 12.81 -3.70 -14.36
CA ASN A 29 14.08 -3.69 -13.66
C ASN A 29 13.87 -3.94 -12.16
N ARG A 30 14.91 -4.35 -11.43
CA ARG A 30 14.79 -4.70 -10.02
C ARG A 30 14.57 -3.50 -9.09
N ASP A 31 14.88 -2.30 -9.53
CA ASP A 31 14.79 -1.11 -8.70
C ASP A 31 13.34 -0.64 -8.52
N ASP A 32 12.49 -0.93 -9.52
CA ASP A 32 11.09 -0.55 -9.53
C ASP A 32 10.19 -1.65 -8.92
N ASP A 33 10.79 -2.74 -8.36
CA ASP A 33 10.04 -3.74 -7.63
C ASP A 33 9.59 -3.19 -6.26
N GLU A 34 8.31 -3.39 -5.94
CA GLU A 34 7.74 -3.07 -4.63
C GLU A 34 7.73 -4.27 -3.67
N SER A 35 8.08 -5.46 -4.18
CA SER A 35 8.27 -6.69 -3.41
C SER A 35 9.11 -7.71 -4.19
N ALA A 36 9.29 -8.91 -3.63
CA ALA A 36 10.15 -9.95 -4.21
C ALA A 36 9.61 -10.57 -5.52
N LYS A 37 8.31 -10.43 -5.82
CA LYS A 37 7.63 -11.03 -6.98
C LYS A 37 6.35 -10.27 -7.32
N PRO A 38 5.76 -10.47 -8.52
CA PRO A 38 4.41 -10.00 -8.79
C PRO A 38 3.37 -10.74 -7.92
N TYR A 39 2.31 -10.02 -7.57
CA TYR A 39 1.19 -10.51 -6.75
C TYR A 39 -0.16 -10.47 -7.47
N ILE A 40 -0.22 -9.87 -8.65
CA ILE A 40 -1.43 -9.89 -9.47
C ILE A 40 -1.70 -11.31 -9.98
N GLU A 41 -2.97 -11.72 -10.01
CA GLU A 41 -3.40 -13.04 -10.52
C GLU A 41 -3.50 -13.08 -12.05
N GLY A 42 -3.58 -11.93 -12.69
CA GLY A 42 -3.60 -11.77 -14.14
C GLY A 42 -3.63 -10.30 -14.54
N LEU A 43 -3.30 -10.03 -15.79
CA LEU A 43 -3.24 -8.69 -16.35
C LEU A 43 -4.13 -8.58 -17.59
N ILE A 44 -4.96 -7.53 -17.65
CA ILE A 44 -5.77 -7.18 -18.82
C ILE A 44 -5.35 -5.78 -19.29
N VAL A 45 -4.98 -5.66 -20.58
CA VAL A 45 -4.49 -4.41 -21.17
C VAL A 45 -5.04 -4.22 -22.57
N ARG A 46 -5.05 -2.97 -23.03
CA ARG A 46 -5.40 -2.63 -24.42
C ARG A 46 -4.28 -3.05 -25.37
N GLU A 47 -3.05 -2.69 -25.04
CA GLU A 47 -1.87 -2.98 -25.86
C GLU A 47 -0.73 -3.42 -24.94
N PHE A 48 -0.05 -4.49 -25.32
CA PHE A 48 1.11 -5.01 -24.58
C PHE A 48 2.34 -4.96 -25.48
N ALA A 49 3.30 -4.10 -25.12
CA ALA A 49 4.47 -3.85 -25.94
C ALA A 49 5.42 -5.05 -25.96
N ALA A 50 5.70 -5.56 -27.15
CA ALA A 50 6.66 -6.66 -27.35
C ALA A 50 8.12 -6.23 -27.10
N LEU A 51 8.42 -4.93 -27.28
CA LEU A 51 9.75 -4.35 -27.10
C LEU A 51 9.72 -3.28 -26.02
N SER A 52 10.74 -3.26 -25.18
CA SER A 52 10.97 -2.18 -24.24
C SER A 52 11.91 -1.12 -24.81
N SER A 53 11.62 0.15 -24.52
CA SER A 53 12.40 1.32 -24.91
C SER A 53 12.64 2.23 -23.70
N ASN A 54 13.51 1.79 -22.81
CA ASN A 54 13.91 2.56 -21.63
C ASN A 54 15.32 2.15 -21.22
N TRP A 55 16.18 3.12 -20.90
CA TRP A 55 17.57 2.87 -20.51
C TRP A 55 17.73 2.04 -19.23
N ARG A 56 16.71 2.03 -18.35
CA ARG A 56 16.69 1.22 -17.11
C ARG A 56 16.16 -0.19 -17.34
N SER A 57 15.63 -0.49 -18.51
CA SER A 57 15.06 -1.82 -18.80
C SER A 57 16.15 -2.90 -18.77
N THR A 58 15.99 -3.91 -17.95
CA THR A 58 16.85 -5.10 -17.90
C THR A 58 16.21 -6.30 -18.64
N GLU A 59 14.87 -6.30 -18.76
CA GLU A 59 14.10 -7.28 -19.50
C GLU A 59 12.75 -6.68 -19.94
N THR A 60 12.06 -7.35 -20.88
CA THR A 60 10.71 -6.94 -21.28
C THR A 60 9.70 -7.29 -20.18
N ALA A 61 8.59 -6.52 -20.08
CA ALA A 61 7.51 -6.83 -19.16
C ALA A 61 6.90 -8.22 -19.42
N GLN A 62 6.89 -8.67 -20.67
CA GLN A 62 6.45 -10.01 -21.04
C GLN A 62 7.30 -11.09 -20.36
N LYS A 63 8.64 -11.04 -20.53
CA LYS A 63 9.56 -12.03 -19.91
C LYS A 63 9.44 -12.00 -18.38
N PHE A 64 9.28 -10.81 -17.79
CA PHE A 64 9.07 -10.65 -16.37
C PHE A 64 7.82 -11.42 -15.90
N LEU A 65 6.66 -11.21 -16.53
CA LEU A 65 5.40 -11.87 -16.15
C LEU A 65 5.41 -13.37 -16.47
N GLU A 66 5.98 -13.78 -17.62
CA GLU A 66 6.14 -15.19 -17.99
C GLU A 66 6.93 -15.98 -16.96
N ARG A 67 8.04 -15.40 -16.43
CA ARG A 67 8.88 -16.05 -15.41
C ARG A 67 8.10 -16.40 -14.15
N TYR A 68 7.06 -15.64 -13.84
CA TYR A 68 6.20 -15.86 -12.67
C TYR A 68 4.85 -16.53 -13.00
N GLY A 69 4.64 -16.88 -14.27
CA GLY A 69 3.40 -17.53 -14.70
C GLY A 69 2.15 -16.66 -14.63
N VAL A 70 2.30 -15.33 -14.69
CA VAL A 70 1.17 -14.40 -14.67
C VAL A 70 0.55 -14.30 -16.06
N PRO A 71 -0.72 -14.70 -16.27
CA PRO A 71 -1.38 -14.63 -17.55
C PRO A 71 -1.70 -13.18 -17.94
N VAL A 72 -1.55 -12.87 -19.24
CA VAL A 72 -1.84 -11.55 -19.80
C VAL A 72 -2.84 -11.66 -20.94
N ILE A 73 -3.91 -10.87 -20.91
CA ILE A 73 -4.83 -10.68 -22.01
C ILE A 73 -4.64 -9.26 -22.57
N TRP A 74 -4.42 -9.14 -23.87
CA TRP A 74 -4.32 -7.88 -24.56
C TRP A 74 -5.25 -7.80 -25.76
N ASP A 75 -5.31 -6.66 -26.42
CA ASP A 75 -6.23 -6.34 -27.51
C ASP A 75 -7.71 -6.37 -27.07
N LEU A 76 -7.95 -5.95 -25.83
CA LEU A 76 -9.30 -5.85 -25.25
C LEU A 76 -9.66 -4.37 -25.06
N ASP A 77 -10.94 -4.03 -25.22
CA ASP A 77 -11.44 -2.69 -24.87
C ASP A 77 -11.52 -2.53 -23.35
N THR A 78 -10.37 -2.17 -22.77
CA THR A 78 -10.23 -1.96 -21.32
C THR A 78 -11.11 -0.83 -20.80
N ARG A 79 -11.42 0.19 -21.63
CA ARG A 79 -12.33 1.27 -21.26
C ARG A 79 -13.75 0.76 -21.10
N ALA A 80 -14.26 -0.06 -22.02
CA ALA A 80 -15.58 -0.66 -21.91
C ALA A 80 -15.67 -1.58 -20.68
N LEU A 81 -14.62 -2.40 -20.44
CA LEU A 81 -14.58 -3.27 -19.27
C LEU A 81 -14.62 -2.46 -17.96
N VAL A 82 -13.81 -1.42 -17.82
CA VAL A 82 -13.77 -0.60 -16.59
C VAL A 82 -15.08 0.16 -16.40
N ARG A 83 -15.72 0.65 -17.47
CA ARG A 83 -17.07 1.24 -17.36
C ARG A 83 -18.07 0.24 -16.83
N HIS A 84 -18.08 -0.99 -17.36
CA HIS A 84 -18.92 -2.06 -16.85
C HIS A 84 -18.67 -2.34 -15.35
N LEU A 85 -17.42 -2.48 -14.94
CA LEU A 85 -17.06 -2.67 -13.52
C LEU A 85 -17.52 -1.51 -12.61
N ARG A 86 -17.50 -0.28 -13.10
CA ARG A 86 -18.05 0.88 -12.36
C ARG A 86 -19.56 0.81 -12.20
N ASP A 87 -20.27 0.34 -13.24
CA ASP A 87 -21.72 0.26 -13.25
C ASP A 87 -22.24 -0.90 -12.37
N VAL A 88 -21.58 -2.07 -12.41
CA VAL A 88 -22.05 -3.27 -11.69
C VAL A 88 -21.30 -3.53 -10.37
N GLY A 89 -20.10 -2.98 -10.19
CA GLY A 89 -19.20 -3.24 -9.07
C GLY A 89 -18.06 -4.18 -9.43
N ALA A 90 -17.16 -4.44 -8.47
CA ALA A 90 -16.08 -5.41 -8.62
C ALA A 90 -16.66 -6.82 -8.84
N LEU A 91 -16.14 -7.52 -9.85
CA LEU A 91 -16.61 -8.85 -10.27
C LEU A 91 -15.56 -9.92 -9.95
N ARG A 92 -16.04 -11.16 -9.81
CA ARG A 92 -15.21 -12.35 -9.82
C ARG A 92 -14.87 -12.71 -11.26
N GLY A 93 -13.65 -13.11 -11.52
CA GLY A 93 -13.23 -13.45 -12.87
C GLY A 93 -12.15 -14.53 -12.88
N ILE A 94 -11.99 -15.16 -14.02
CA ILE A 94 -10.92 -16.12 -14.30
C ILE A 94 -10.24 -15.72 -15.60
N VAL A 95 -8.92 -15.77 -15.62
CA VAL A 95 -8.11 -15.69 -16.83
C VAL A 95 -7.46 -17.05 -17.05
N ALA A 96 -7.69 -17.66 -18.21
CA ALA A 96 -7.14 -18.95 -18.58
C ALA A 96 -6.41 -18.86 -19.92
N THR A 97 -5.32 -19.61 -20.07
CA THR A 97 -4.49 -19.68 -21.28
C THR A 97 -4.36 -21.13 -21.81
N ASP A 98 -5.10 -22.05 -21.24
CA ASP A 98 -5.04 -23.49 -21.52
C ASP A 98 -6.12 -24.00 -22.49
N GLY A 99 -6.94 -23.10 -23.06
CA GLY A 99 -8.04 -23.43 -23.96
C GLY A 99 -9.30 -23.94 -23.27
N THR A 100 -9.42 -23.77 -21.94
CA THR A 100 -10.65 -24.14 -21.22
C THR A 100 -11.85 -23.38 -21.80
N PRO A 101 -12.98 -24.06 -22.11
CA PRO A 101 -14.17 -23.42 -22.68
C PRO A 101 -14.74 -22.31 -21.79
N ALA A 102 -15.21 -21.23 -22.41
CA ALA A 102 -15.72 -20.04 -21.71
C ALA A 102 -16.88 -20.35 -20.75
N GLU A 103 -17.79 -21.27 -21.12
CA GLU A 103 -18.93 -21.68 -20.31
C GLU A 103 -18.48 -22.28 -18.98
N LYS A 104 -17.43 -23.11 -19.01
CA LYS A 104 -16.84 -23.73 -17.82
C LYS A 104 -16.20 -22.66 -16.94
N LEU A 105 -15.42 -21.73 -17.52
CA LEU A 105 -14.79 -20.63 -16.78
C LEU A 105 -15.82 -19.71 -16.12
N ILE A 106 -16.95 -19.44 -16.80
CA ILE A 106 -18.06 -18.65 -16.25
C ILE A 106 -18.69 -19.34 -15.04
N GLU A 107 -18.90 -20.65 -15.12
CA GLU A 107 -19.45 -21.42 -14.00
C GLU A 107 -18.49 -21.42 -12.80
N GLU A 108 -17.22 -21.67 -13.04
CA GLU A 108 -16.16 -21.61 -12.01
C GLU A 108 -16.07 -20.21 -11.39
N ALA A 109 -16.07 -19.14 -12.20
CA ALA A 109 -16.02 -17.77 -11.72
C ALA A 109 -17.20 -17.42 -10.81
N ARG A 110 -18.39 -17.93 -11.10
CA ARG A 110 -19.58 -17.76 -10.23
C ARG A 110 -19.43 -18.44 -8.87
N GLY A 111 -18.63 -19.51 -8.79
CA GLY A 111 -18.34 -20.24 -7.57
C GLY A 111 -17.20 -19.62 -6.71
N LEU A 112 -16.42 -18.70 -7.26
CA LEU A 112 -15.32 -18.07 -6.50
C LEU A 112 -15.84 -17.25 -5.31
N PRO A 113 -15.09 -17.18 -4.19
CA PRO A 113 -15.43 -16.27 -3.10
C PRO A 113 -15.30 -14.80 -3.55
N THR A 114 -16.04 -13.92 -2.90
CA THR A 114 -15.82 -12.47 -3.02
C THR A 114 -14.63 -12.03 -2.19
N MET A 115 -14.14 -10.80 -2.37
CA MET A 115 -13.07 -10.25 -1.54
C MET A 115 -13.48 -10.08 -0.07
N ALA A 116 -14.78 -9.86 0.20
CA ALA A 116 -15.30 -9.78 1.56
C ALA A 116 -15.08 -11.10 2.31
N GLY A 117 -14.56 -11.02 3.52
CA GLY A 117 -14.19 -12.16 4.35
C GLY A 117 -12.86 -12.81 4.02
N GLN A 118 -12.10 -12.31 3.02
CA GLN A 118 -10.79 -12.87 2.63
C GLN A 118 -9.66 -12.26 3.48
N GLU A 119 -9.10 -13.06 4.37
CA GLU A 119 -7.84 -12.73 5.06
C GLU A 119 -6.66 -13.07 4.14
N LEU A 120 -6.05 -12.05 3.53
CA LEU A 120 -4.94 -12.23 2.59
C LEU A 120 -3.60 -11.71 3.14
N ALA A 121 -3.59 -10.93 4.21
CA ALA A 121 -2.37 -10.38 4.79
C ALA A 121 -1.39 -11.48 5.24
N SER A 122 -1.89 -12.58 5.80
CA SER A 122 -1.05 -13.72 6.22
C SER A 122 -0.43 -14.49 5.04
N ARG A 123 -0.95 -14.31 3.82
CA ARG A 123 -0.42 -14.98 2.61
C ARG A 123 0.74 -14.23 1.99
N VAL A 124 0.85 -12.93 2.25
CA VAL A 124 1.84 -12.04 1.62
C VAL A 124 2.90 -11.54 2.59
N THR A 125 2.69 -11.69 3.88
CA THR A 125 3.65 -11.30 4.93
C THR A 125 4.97 -12.04 4.83
N SER A 126 6.05 -11.41 5.27
CA SER A 126 7.36 -12.05 5.40
C SER A 126 7.32 -13.22 6.41
N PRO A 127 8.04 -14.32 6.16
CA PRO A 127 8.04 -15.49 7.05
C PRO A 127 8.82 -15.26 8.36
N LYS A 128 9.68 -14.24 8.40
CA LYS A 128 10.51 -13.88 9.56
C LYS A 128 10.84 -12.41 9.56
N LYS A 129 11.20 -11.87 10.72
CA LYS A 129 11.67 -10.48 10.84
C LYS A 129 12.97 -10.27 10.06
N TYR A 130 13.14 -9.05 9.55
CA TYR A 130 14.37 -8.60 8.89
C TYR A 130 14.59 -7.11 9.07
N GLU A 131 15.83 -6.68 8.88
CA GLU A 131 16.22 -5.28 8.88
C GLU A 131 16.23 -4.74 7.45
N TRP A 132 15.76 -3.50 7.27
CA TRP A 132 15.79 -2.82 5.98
C TRP A 132 16.69 -1.57 6.06
N SER A 133 17.65 -1.47 5.13
CA SER A 133 18.67 -0.40 5.15
C SER A 133 18.79 0.37 3.83
N LYS A 134 17.98 0.02 2.81
CA LYS A 134 18.07 0.66 1.50
C LYS A 134 17.15 1.89 1.45
N GLY A 135 17.71 3.05 1.09
CA GLY A 135 16.95 4.26 0.78
C GLY A 135 16.44 4.29 -0.66
N SER A 136 15.85 5.41 -1.05
CA SER A 136 15.41 5.68 -2.42
C SER A 136 16.58 5.68 -3.38
N ILE A 137 16.28 5.42 -4.67
CA ILE A 137 17.31 5.41 -5.71
C ILE A 137 17.57 6.85 -6.14
N ASP A 138 18.83 7.22 -6.21
CA ASP A 138 19.26 8.42 -6.90
C ASP A 138 19.48 8.08 -8.38
N LEU A 139 18.55 8.52 -9.22
CA LEU A 139 18.62 8.29 -10.67
C LEU A 139 19.82 8.99 -11.31
N ALA A 140 20.32 10.10 -10.74
CA ALA A 140 21.48 10.80 -11.25
C ALA A 140 22.78 10.08 -10.90
N ALA A 141 22.85 9.47 -9.72
CA ALA A 141 23.99 8.68 -9.27
C ALA A 141 23.97 7.23 -9.74
N GLY A 142 22.82 6.73 -10.22
CA GLY A 142 22.63 5.37 -10.71
C GLY A 142 22.66 4.28 -9.63
N HIS A 143 22.57 4.64 -8.35
CA HIS A 143 22.54 3.70 -7.21
C HIS A 143 21.64 4.20 -6.08
N SER A 144 21.26 3.28 -5.19
CA SER A 144 20.47 3.61 -3.99
C SER A 144 21.27 4.56 -3.09
N LEU A 145 20.62 5.63 -2.64
CA LEU A 145 21.13 6.45 -1.55
C LEU A 145 21.21 5.56 -0.31
N GLY A 146 22.41 5.11 0.03
CA GLY A 146 22.64 4.40 1.30
C GLY A 146 22.38 5.34 2.48
N THR A 147 22.35 4.77 3.69
CA THR A 147 22.09 5.47 4.96
C THR A 147 22.89 6.77 5.18
N ALA A 148 24.03 6.93 4.52
CA ALA A 148 24.86 8.14 4.61
C ALA A 148 24.48 9.24 3.60
N GLY A 149 23.84 8.88 2.47
CA GLY A 149 23.48 9.84 1.42
C GLY A 149 22.11 10.49 1.64
N ALA A 150 21.19 9.80 2.28
CA ALA A 150 19.83 10.29 2.55
C ALA A 150 19.82 11.48 3.53
N ALA A 151 20.72 11.49 4.51
CA ALA A 151 20.88 12.59 5.46
C ALA A 151 21.39 13.90 4.80
N ALA A 152 22.11 13.80 3.69
CA ALA A 152 22.68 14.96 2.99
C ALA A 152 21.67 15.60 2.00
N ALA A 153 20.73 14.86 1.45
CA ALA A 153 19.78 15.36 0.45
C ALA A 153 18.59 16.14 1.06
N ASN A 154 18.25 15.92 2.34
CA ASN A 154 17.15 16.55 3.06
C ASN A 154 17.58 17.50 4.19
N SER A 155 18.80 18.02 4.18
CA SER A 155 19.37 18.86 5.23
C SER A 155 18.75 20.25 5.30
N GLY A 156 17.41 20.33 5.46
CA GLY A 156 16.73 21.56 5.88
C GLY A 156 16.65 21.73 7.42
N ASN A 157 16.74 20.65 8.21
CA ASN A 157 16.69 20.72 9.69
C ASN A 157 17.06 19.38 10.36
N ALA A 158 18.25 18.83 10.13
CA ALA A 158 18.75 17.71 10.92
C ALA A 158 19.50 18.21 12.17
N SER A 159 18.79 18.42 13.27
CA SER A 159 19.37 18.81 14.58
C SER A 159 19.48 17.65 15.58
N SER A 160 19.36 16.38 15.18
CA SER A 160 19.65 15.26 16.09
C SER A 160 20.41 14.15 15.39
N ASP A 161 21.53 13.73 16.00
CA ASP A 161 22.38 12.60 15.61
C ASP A 161 21.69 11.22 15.83
N ARG A 162 20.44 11.23 16.35
CA ARG A 162 19.72 10.02 16.74
C ARG A 162 18.80 9.55 15.60
N ARG A 163 19.00 8.31 15.15
CA ARG A 163 18.10 7.61 14.24
C ARG A 163 16.90 7.04 15.02
N HIS A 164 15.69 7.16 14.46
CA HIS A 164 14.49 6.58 15.05
C HIS A 164 14.37 5.09 14.71
N ARG A 165 14.07 4.27 15.70
CA ARG A 165 13.79 2.85 15.51
C ARG A 165 12.32 2.66 15.17
N VAL A 166 12.04 2.26 13.93
CA VAL A 166 10.68 1.97 13.46
C VAL A 166 10.52 0.46 13.33
N VAL A 167 9.50 -0.11 13.99
CA VAL A 167 9.09 -1.48 13.76
C VAL A 167 7.87 -1.47 12.85
N ALA A 168 8.00 -2.06 11.66
CA ALA A 168 6.96 -2.12 10.64
C ALA A 168 6.31 -3.51 10.59
N TYR A 169 5.01 -3.58 10.83
CA TYR A 169 4.24 -4.79 10.57
C TYR A 169 4.05 -4.98 9.07
N ASP A 170 4.40 -6.16 8.59
CA ASP A 170 4.27 -6.54 7.19
C ASP A 170 2.94 -7.25 6.95
N TYR A 171 1.94 -6.50 6.49
CA TYR A 171 0.67 -7.03 5.99
C TYR A 171 0.65 -7.17 4.46
N GLY A 172 1.79 -6.92 3.81
CA GLY A 172 1.99 -6.82 2.37
C GLY A 172 2.67 -5.50 2.02
N ILE A 173 3.77 -5.19 2.73
CA ILE A 173 4.44 -3.90 2.69
C ILE A 173 5.12 -3.64 1.35
N LYS A 174 4.91 -2.45 0.78
CA LYS A 174 5.67 -1.95 -0.37
C LYS A 174 7.05 -1.48 0.04
N GLN A 175 8.06 -1.85 -0.75
CA GLN A 175 9.45 -1.47 -0.48
C GLN A 175 9.67 0.04 -0.47
N ASN A 176 8.89 0.81 -1.24
CA ASN A 176 9.05 2.27 -1.26
C ASN A 176 8.71 2.93 0.09
N ILE A 177 7.81 2.35 0.87
CA ILE A 177 7.54 2.79 2.25
C ILE A 177 8.80 2.63 3.11
N LEU A 178 9.47 1.49 3.00
CA LEU A 178 10.70 1.20 3.75
C LEU A 178 11.85 2.11 3.31
N ARG A 179 11.97 2.37 1.99
CA ARG A 179 12.96 3.32 1.44
C ARG A 179 12.75 4.72 2.02
N LEU A 180 11.51 5.20 2.07
CA LEU A 180 11.20 6.51 2.61
C LEU A 180 11.50 6.62 4.11
N PHE A 181 11.26 5.59 4.91
CA PHE A 181 11.68 5.61 6.32
C PHE A 181 13.19 5.74 6.47
N VAL A 182 13.97 5.02 5.65
CA VAL A 182 15.44 5.13 5.66
C VAL A 182 15.88 6.53 5.24
N ASP A 183 15.25 7.12 4.22
CA ASP A 183 15.51 8.49 3.75
C ASP A 183 15.23 9.54 4.84
N HIS A 184 14.27 9.27 5.73
CA HIS A 184 13.95 10.11 6.89
C HIS A 184 14.77 9.78 8.15
N GLY A 185 15.85 8.99 8.02
CA GLY A 185 16.76 8.70 9.12
C GLY A 185 16.27 7.65 10.10
N CYS A 186 15.40 6.72 9.67
CA CYS A 186 14.95 5.62 10.52
C CYS A 186 15.80 4.37 10.34
N ASP A 187 15.97 3.61 11.42
CA ASP A 187 16.37 2.21 11.42
C ASP A 187 15.11 1.36 11.41
N VAL A 188 14.92 0.57 10.38
CA VAL A 188 13.65 -0.13 10.14
C VAL A 188 13.79 -1.62 10.36
N THR A 189 13.00 -2.16 11.29
CA THR A 189 12.81 -3.59 11.50
C THR A 189 11.43 -3.99 11.00
N VAL A 190 11.38 -4.86 10.01
CA VAL A 190 10.12 -5.41 9.49
C VAL A 190 9.80 -6.71 10.22
N VAL A 191 8.56 -6.83 10.69
CA VAL A 191 8.08 -8.01 11.41
C VAL A 191 6.89 -8.65 10.72
N PRO A 192 6.75 -9.99 10.78
CA PRO A 192 5.58 -10.68 10.26
C PRO A 192 4.26 -10.17 10.84
N ALA A 193 3.18 -10.27 10.06
CA ALA A 193 1.84 -9.80 10.43
C ALA A 193 1.34 -10.28 11.79
N LYS A 194 1.71 -11.50 12.21
CA LYS A 194 1.27 -12.12 13.47
C LYS A 194 2.21 -11.92 14.65
N THR A 195 3.26 -11.10 14.50
CA THR A 195 4.17 -10.78 15.62
C THR A 195 3.38 -10.13 16.75
N SER A 196 3.57 -10.60 17.97
CA SER A 196 2.82 -10.07 19.11
C SER A 196 3.20 -8.62 19.44
N ALA A 197 2.25 -7.86 19.99
CA ALA A 197 2.52 -6.50 20.46
C ALA A 197 3.62 -6.48 21.53
N ASP A 198 3.68 -7.49 22.38
CA ASP A 198 4.70 -7.58 23.44
C ASP A 198 6.10 -7.80 22.84
N ASP A 199 6.25 -8.65 21.82
CA ASP A 199 7.51 -8.83 21.10
C ASP A 199 7.96 -7.53 20.42
N VAL A 200 7.02 -6.79 19.81
CA VAL A 200 7.31 -5.50 19.19
C VAL A 200 7.76 -4.48 20.23
N LEU A 201 7.05 -4.36 21.35
CA LEU A 201 7.43 -3.45 22.43
C LEU A 201 8.76 -3.82 23.10
N ALA A 202 9.11 -5.12 23.16
CA ALA A 202 10.41 -5.58 23.65
C ALA A 202 11.59 -5.09 22.78
N MET A 203 11.35 -4.77 21.49
CA MET A 203 12.33 -4.15 20.60
C MET A 203 12.54 -2.66 20.91
N LYS A 204 11.75 -2.07 21.82
CA LYS A 204 11.80 -0.65 22.23
C LYS A 204 11.74 0.29 21.02
N PRO A 205 10.73 0.21 20.14
CA PRO A 205 10.61 1.09 19.00
C PRO A 205 10.32 2.53 19.44
N ASP A 206 10.79 3.50 18.67
CA ASP A 206 10.37 4.89 18.80
C ASP A 206 9.01 5.10 18.14
N GLY A 207 8.67 4.27 17.13
CA GLY A 207 7.36 4.24 16.47
C GLY A 207 7.06 2.88 15.84
N VAL A 208 5.76 2.58 15.68
CA VAL A 208 5.25 1.39 15.01
C VAL A 208 4.53 1.80 13.73
N PHE A 209 4.86 1.14 12.64
CA PHE A 209 4.23 1.33 11.35
C PHE A 209 3.34 0.13 11.00
N LEU A 210 2.13 0.40 10.49
CA LEU A 210 1.17 -0.59 10.05
C LEU A 210 1.03 -0.49 8.53
N SER A 211 1.49 -1.50 7.80
CA SER A 211 1.62 -1.41 6.36
C SER A 211 0.29 -1.52 5.60
N ASN A 212 0.35 -1.19 4.33
CA ASN A 212 -0.62 -1.60 3.33
C ASN A 212 -0.69 -3.13 3.22
N GLY A 213 -1.71 -3.63 2.54
CA GLY A 213 -1.88 -5.06 2.28
C GLY A 213 -3.20 -5.38 1.59
N PRO A 214 -3.38 -6.64 1.15
CA PRO A 214 -4.57 -7.10 0.44
C PRO A 214 -5.68 -7.58 1.38
N GLY A 215 -6.87 -7.71 0.81
CA GLY A 215 -7.99 -8.42 1.43
C GLY A 215 -8.96 -7.54 2.21
N ASP A 216 -9.77 -8.21 3.00
CA ASP A 216 -10.71 -7.60 3.94
C ASP A 216 -10.01 -7.37 5.28
N PRO A 217 -10.12 -6.18 5.90
CA PRO A 217 -9.50 -5.93 7.20
C PRO A 217 -10.18 -6.65 8.37
N GLU A 218 -11.49 -6.95 8.30
CA GLU A 218 -12.24 -7.52 9.43
C GLU A 218 -11.71 -8.87 9.90
N PRO A 219 -11.39 -9.84 9.02
CA PRO A 219 -10.85 -11.14 9.47
C PRO A 219 -9.40 -11.09 9.97
N VAL A 220 -8.71 -9.95 9.88
CA VAL A 220 -7.33 -9.78 10.38
C VAL A 220 -7.32 -9.50 11.89
N SER A 221 -8.08 -10.29 12.66
CA SER A 221 -8.33 -10.08 14.10
C SER A 221 -7.06 -10.01 14.95
N TYR A 222 -6.06 -10.81 14.63
CA TYR A 222 -4.76 -10.81 15.32
C TYR A 222 -4.05 -9.46 15.25
N ALA A 223 -4.16 -8.74 14.12
CA ALA A 223 -3.59 -7.41 13.97
C ALA A 223 -4.39 -6.37 14.75
N ILE A 224 -5.73 -6.43 14.69
CA ILE A 224 -6.62 -5.54 15.46
C ILE A 224 -6.33 -5.65 16.96
N GLU A 225 -6.17 -6.87 17.48
CA GLU A 225 -5.84 -7.11 18.88
C GLU A 225 -4.44 -6.57 19.26
N ASN A 226 -3.44 -6.77 18.40
CA ASN A 226 -2.10 -6.23 18.61
C ASN A 226 -2.11 -4.70 18.61
N ILE A 227 -2.82 -4.07 17.67
CA ILE A 227 -2.94 -2.60 17.62
C ILE A 227 -3.56 -2.07 18.91
N ARG A 228 -4.65 -2.68 19.42
CA ARG A 228 -5.27 -2.30 20.70
C ARG A 228 -4.28 -2.32 21.87
N LYS A 229 -3.36 -3.28 21.90
CA LYS A 229 -2.32 -3.36 22.94
C LYS A 229 -1.22 -2.32 22.76
N LEU A 230 -1.00 -1.80 21.56
CA LEU A 230 -0.01 -0.77 21.24
C LEU A 230 -0.53 0.65 21.46
N LEU A 231 -1.86 0.86 21.41
CA LEU A 231 -2.49 2.18 21.58
C LEU A 231 -2.03 2.88 22.86
N GLY A 232 -1.60 4.14 22.74
CA GLY A 232 -1.11 4.96 23.84
C GLY A 232 0.26 4.57 24.40
N ARG A 233 0.88 3.49 23.91
CA ARG A 233 2.19 3.01 24.39
C ARG A 233 3.35 3.39 23.47
N VAL A 234 3.07 3.61 22.20
CA VAL A 234 4.04 3.97 21.16
C VAL A 234 3.34 4.74 20.05
N PRO A 235 4.02 5.69 19.38
CA PRO A 235 3.51 6.33 18.17
C PRO A 235 3.18 5.33 17.08
N ILE A 236 2.00 5.50 16.43
CA ILE A 236 1.52 4.61 15.37
C ILE A 236 1.20 5.40 14.11
N PHE A 237 1.70 4.92 12.97
CA PHE A 237 1.32 5.38 11.64
C PHE A 237 0.80 4.19 10.82
N GLY A 238 -0.38 4.33 10.19
CA GLY A 238 -1.00 3.30 9.36
C GLY A 238 -1.28 3.76 7.94
N ILE A 239 -1.01 2.91 6.95
CA ILE A 239 -1.29 3.15 5.52
C ILE A 239 -2.23 2.06 4.98
N CYS A 240 -3.28 2.45 4.27
CA CYS A 240 -4.23 1.61 3.53
C CYS A 240 -4.84 0.53 4.44
N LEU A 241 -4.43 -0.74 4.35
CA LEU A 241 -4.89 -1.78 5.28
C LEU A 241 -4.57 -1.41 6.73
N GLY A 242 -3.40 -0.83 7.01
CA GLY A 242 -3.04 -0.34 8.34
C GLY A 242 -3.99 0.72 8.88
N HIS A 243 -4.49 1.63 8.02
CA HIS A 243 -5.52 2.60 8.38
C HIS A 243 -6.85 1.92 8.74
N GLN A 244 -7.29 0.94 7.94
CA GLN A 244 -8.52 0.19 8.20
C GLN A 244 -8.44 -0.59 9.52
N LEU A 245 -7.30 -1.24 9.78
CA LEU A 245 -7.03 -1.94 11.03
C LEU A 245 -7.01 -1.00 12.25
N CYS A 246 -6.46 0.23 12.10
CA CYS A 246 -6.57 1.27 13.13
C CYS A 246 -8.04 1.63 13.41
N GLY A 247 -8.85 1.82 12.37
CA GLY A 247 -10.27 2.10 12.52
C GLY A 247 -11.01 1.03 13.31
N LEU A 248 -10.77 -0.24 12.98
CA LEU A 248 -11.34 -1.39 13.69
C LEU A 248 -10.82 -1.52 15.13
N ALA A 249 -9.53 -1.24 15.36
CA ALA A 249 -8.95 -1.27 16.71
C ALA A 249 -9.52 -0.19 17.62
N LEU A 250 -9.88 0.98 17.06
CA LEU A 250 -10.53 2.08 17.75
C LEU A 250 -12.04 1.90 17.93
N GLY A 251 -12.60 0.75 17.52
CA GLY A 251 -14.00 0.39 17.71
C GLY A 251 -14.92 0.80 16.57
N GLY A 252 -14.37 1.31 15.47
CA GLY A 252 -15.11 1.60 14.25
C GLY A 252 -15.45 0.35 13.44
N ARG A 253 -16.08 0.57 12.28
CA ARG A 253 -16.45 -0.46 11.30
C ARG A 253 -15.86 -0.13 9.95
N THR A 254 -15.71 -1.14 9.12
CA THR A 254 -15.37 -0.98 7.69
C THR A 254 -16.52 -1.42 6.81
N PHE A 255 -16.53 -0.96 5.57
CA PHE A 255 -17.49 -1.38 4.56
C PHE A 255 -16.82 -1.56 3.20
N LYS A 256 -17.40 -2.46 2.39
CA LYS A 256 -16.93 -2.70 1.04
C LYS A 256 -17.42 -1.62 0.09
N LEU A 257 -16.50 -0.96 -0.61
CA LEU A 257 -16.84 -0.06 -1.71
C LEU A 257 -17.36 -0.85 -2.92
N LYS A 258 -18.23 -0.27 -3.71
CA LYS A 258 -18.84 -0.93 -4.86
C LYS A 258 -17.81 -1.45 -5.85
N PHE A 259 -16.84 -0.63 -6.22
CA PHE A 259 -15.73 -0.96 -7.14
C PHE A 259 -14.35 -0.61 -6.60
N GLY A 260 -14.26 0.02 -5.43
CA GLY A 260 -13.00 0.46 -4.81
C GLY A 260 -12.45 1.75 -5.40
N HIS A 261 -11.33 2.20 -4.82
CA HIS A 261 -10.53 3.30 -5.35
C HIS A 261 -9.25 2.73 -5.94
N HIS A 262 -9.03 2.95 -7.22
CA HIS A 262 -7.86 2.46 -7.96
C HIS A 262 -7.35 3.53 -8.91
N GLY A 263 -6.06 3.80 -8.86
CA GLY A 263 -5.39 4.79 -9.72
C GLY A 263 -4.58 5.82 -8.95
N SER A 264 -3.90 6.69 -9.67
CA SER A 264 -2.96 7.67 -9.10
C SER A 264 -3.39 9.12 -9.34
N ASN A 265 -4.69 9.36 -9.38
CA ASN A 265 -5.27 10.67 -9.72
C ASN A 265 -6.50 11.01 -8.87
N HIS A 266 -6.61 10.46 -7.66
CA HIS A 266 -7.71 10.75 -6.76
C HIS A 266 -7.42 12.00 -5.93
N PRO A 267 -8.31 13.02 -5.99
CA PRO A 267 -8.16 14.23 -5.18
C PRO A 267 -8.64 13.96 -3.76
N VAL A 268 -7.77 14.19 -2.80
CA VAL A 268 -8.06 14.09 -1.36
C VAL A 268 -7.85 15.45 -0.71
N LYS A 269 -8.81 15.87 0.09
CA LYS A 269 -8.73 17.10 0.86
C LYS A 269 -8.19 16.82 2.26
N ASN A 270 -7.08 17.44 2.61
CA ASN A 270 -6.59 17.50 3.96
C ASN A 270 -7.40 18.56 4.74
N LEU A 271 -8.18 18.13 5.72
CA LEU A 271 -9.07 18.99 6.50
C LEU A 271 -8.32 19.89 7.51
N LEU A 272 -7.10 19.50 7.90
CA LEU A 272 -6.28 20.28 8.82
C LEU A 272 -5.64 21.48 8.12
N THR A 273 -5.14 21.28 6.91
CA THR A 273 -4.44 22.33 6.13
C THR A 273 -5.31 22.97 5.05
N GLN A 274 -6.48 22.40 4.76
CA GLN A 274 -7.40 22.77 3.68
C GLN A 274 -6.81 22.60 2.25
N LYS A 275 -5.67 21.95 2.12
CA LYS A 275 -5.04 21.65 0.83
C LYS A 275 -5.69 20.43 0.16
N VAL A 276 -5.64 20.42 -1.16
CA VAL A 276 -6.01 19.25 -1.98
C VAL A 276 -4.73 18.61 -2.45
N GLU A 277 -4.65 17.30 -2.29
CA GLU A 277 -3.55 16.44 -2.67
C GLU A 277 -4.02 15.45 -3.73
N ILE A 278 -3.19 15.17 -4.73
CA ILE A 278 -3.48 14.09 -5.69
C ILE A 278 -2.81 12.82 -5.19
N THR A 279 -3.60 11.78 -5.02
CA THR A 279 -3.18 10.57 -4.30
C THR A 279 -3.22 9.31 -5.17
N ALA A 280 -2.38 8.35 -4.82
CA ALA A 280 -2.43 6.98 -5.32
C ALA A 280 -3.34 6.14 -4.43
N GLN A 281 -4.24 5.37 -5.05
CA GLN A 281 -5.28 4.59 -4.37
C GLN A 281 -5.28 3.14 -4.87
N ASN A 282 -5.38 2.20 -3.95
CA ASN A 282 -5.62 0.79 -4.26
C ASN A 282 -6.31 0.10 -3.07
N HIS A 283 -7.60 0.33 -2.89
CA HIS A 283 -8.36 -0.32 -1.82
C HIS A 283 -9.83 -0.56 -2.21
N GLY A 284 -10.39 -1.64 -1.69
CA GLY A 284 -11.79 -2.01 -1.89
C GLY A 284 -12.67 -1.83 -0.65
N PHE A 285 -12.07 -1.46 0.48
CA PHE A 285 -12.75 -1.23 1.76
C PHE A 285 -12.43 0.16 2.28
N CYS A 286 -13.31 0.69 3.13
CA CYS A 286 -13.16 2.01 3.72
C CYS A 286 -13.64 1.98 5.18
N VAL A 287 -13.06 2.81 6.03
CA VAL A 287 -13.51 3.00 7.41
C VAL A 287 -14.76 3.89 7.41
N ASP A 288 -15.83 3.43 8.05
CA ASP A 288 -17.05 4.20 8.26
C ASP A 288 -16.78 5.29 9.33
N PRO A 289 -16.71 6.59 8.94
CA PRO A 289 -16.40 7.66 9.88
C PRO A 289 -17.44 7.81 10.98
N ASP A 290 -18.72 7.52 10.70
CA ASP A 290 -19.82 7.64 11.66
C ASP A 290 -19.79 6.55 12.73
N SER A 291 -19.05 5.48 12.50
CA SER A 291 -18.85 4.41 13.48
C SER A 291 -17.73 4.68 14.49
N LEU A 292 -16.88 5.66 14.23
CA LEU A 292 -15.74 5.99 15.09
C LEU A 292 -16.18 6.86 16.30
N PRO A 293 -15.51 6.72 17.48
CA PRO A 293 -15.80 7.55 18.64
C PRO A 293 -15.36 9.01 18.39
N SER A 294 -16.28 9.87 18.02
CA SER A 294 -16.02 11.27 17.59
C SER A 294 -15.31 12.14 18.63
N ASN A 295 -15.43 11.81 19.93
CA ASN A 295 -14.71 12.51 21.00
C ASN A 295 -13.20 12.20 20.98
N ASP A 296 -12.82 11.02 20.50
CA ASP A 296 -11.45 10.51 20.56
C ASP A 296 -10.76 10.55 19.20
N VAL A 297 -11.53 10.41 18.10
CA VAL A 297 -11.01 10.33 16.74
C VAL A 297 -11.45 11.53 15.92
N GLU A 298 -10.51 12.09 15.17
CA GLU A 298 -10.72 13.17 14.21
C GLU A 298 -10.44 12.69 12.80
N ILE A 299 -11.38 12.92 11.89
CA ILE A 299 -11.18 12.69 10.46
C ILE A 299 -10.30 13.82 9.92
N THR A 300 -9.20 13.45 9.28
CA THR A 300 -8.18 14.42 8.80
C THR A 300 -8.17 14.58 7.28
N HIS A 301 -8.63 13.58 6.55
CA HIS A 301 -8.63 13.57 5.08
C HIS A 301 -9.93 13.01 4.53
N VAL A 302 -10.40 13.56 3.41
CA VAL A 302 -11.64 13.15 2.73
C VAL A 302 -11.41 13.08 1.22
N ASN A 303 -11.91 12.03 0.58
CA ASN A 303 -11.93 11.92 -0.88
C ASN A 303 -12.92 12.94 -1.47
N LEU A 304 -12.50 13.69 -2.48
CA LEU A 304 -13.36 14.70 -3.10
C LEU A 304 -14.33 14.13 -4.14
N ASN A 305 -14.17 12.87 -4.53
CA ASN A 305 -15.06 12.23 -5.50
C ASN A 305 -16.34 11.70 -4.84
N ASP A 306 -16.25 11.13 -3.64
CA ASP A 306 -17.34 10.43 -2.98
C ASP A 306 -17.45 10.68 -1.46
N HIS A 307 -16.60 11.55 -0.93
CA HIS A 307 -16.56 11.96 0.49
C HIS A 307 -16.26 10.84 1.48
N THR A 308 -15.66 9.75 1.04
CA THR A 308 -15.19 8.69 1.94
C THR A 308 -14.03 9.16 2.81
N ASN A 309 -13.86 8.49 3.97
CA ASN A 309 -12.77 8.75 4.89
C ASN A 309 -11.43 8.32 4.27
N GLU A 310 -10.50 9.27 4.18
CA GLU A 310 -9.16 9.05 3.64
C GLU A 310 -8.04 9.24 4.69
N GLY A 311 -8.40 9.58 5.92
CA GLY A 311 -7.43 9.70 7.00
C GLY A 311 -8.05 10.10 8.32
N MET A 312 -7.42 9.65 9.39
CA MET A 312 -7.85 9.95 10.76
C MET A 312 -6.65 10.06 11.71
N ARG A 313 -6.87 10.73 12.84
CA ARG A 313 -5.94 10.77 13.97
C ARG A 313 -6.69 10.61 15.30
N HIS A 314 -6.01 10.09 16.30
CA HIS A 314 -6.52 10.08 17.66
C HIS A 314 -6.16 11.40 18.36
N ARG A 315 -7.11 12.00 19.11
CA ARG A 315 -6.93 13.33 19.71
C ARG A 315 -5.93 13.39 20.86
N SER A 316 -5.75 12.28 21.59
CA SER A 316 -4.90 12.22 22.79
C SER A 316 -3.79 11.15 22.71
N MET A 317 -3.97 10.09 21.93
CA MET A 317 -2.94 9.07 21.73
C MET A 317 -2.12 9.39 20.47
N PRO A 318 -0.82 9.07 20.43
CA PRO A 318 0.04 9.34 19.29
C PRO A 318 -0.24 8.35 18.13
N LEU A 319 -1.36 8.58 17.41
CA LEU A 319 -1.79 7.77 16.29
C LEU A 319 -2.38 8.64 15.18
N PHE A 320 -1.93 8.42 13.95
CA PHE A 320 -2.61 8.85 12.74
C PHE A 320 -2.49 7.81 11.62
N SER A 321 -3.38 7.88 10.65
CA SER A 321 -3.37 6.94 9.52
C SER A 321 -4.07 7.54 8.30
N VAL A 322 -3.70 7.04 7.10
CA VAL A 322 -4.29 7.42 5.83
C VAL A 322 -4.66 6.21 5.00
N GLN A 323 -5.76 6.33 4.24
CA GLN A 323 -6.29 5.27 3.40
C GLN A 323 -5.51 5.13 2.08
N TYR A 324 -5.02 6.23 1.55
CA TYR A 324 -4.25 6.30 0.31
C TYR A 324 -2.76 5.99 0.53
N HIS A 325 -1.99 5.97 -0.56
CA HIS A 325 -0.58 5.60 -0.58
C HIS A 325 0.33 6.84 -0.69
N PRO A 326 0.80 7.43 0.43
CA PRO A 326 1.67 8.61 0.43
C PRO A 326 3.07 8.32 -0.14
N GLU A 327 3.47 7.05 -0.15
CA GLU A 327 4.72 6.60 -0.75
C GLU A 327 4.68 6.64 -2.27
N ALA A 328 3.49 6.72 -2.88
CA ALA A 328 3.29 6.57 -4.32
C ALA A 328 3.80 5.20 -4.84
N SER A 329 4.62 5.18 -5.87
CA SER A 329 5.16 3.98 -6.50
C SER A 329 4.07 2.95 -6.88
N PRO A 330 3.28 3.29 -7.94
CA PRO A 330 3.33 4.52 -8.74
C PRO A 330 2.50 5.66 -8.16
N GLY A 331 2.74 6.88 -8.61
CA GLY A 331 1.85 8.01 -8.34
C GLY A 331 2.56 9.33 -8.02
N PRO A 332 1.77 10.37 -7.71
CA PRO A 332 2.27 11.68 -7.29
C PRO A 332 2.85 11.64 -5.88
N HIS A 333 3.68 12.64 -5.55
CA HIS A 333 4.43 12.69 -4.31
C HIS A 333 3.89 13.72 -3.30
N ASP A 334 2.69 14.25 -3.52
CA ASP A 334 2.10 15.34 -2.74
C ASP A 334 2.02 15.03 -1.24
N ALA A 335 1.81 13.77 -0.89
CA ALA A 335 1.57 13.31 0.47
C ALA A 335 2.81 12.79 1.22
N ARG A 336 4.00 12.89 0.65
CA ARG A 336 5.24 12.41 1.30
C ARG A 336 5.55 13.09 2.64
N TYR A 337 5.00 14.27 2.90
CA TYR A 337 5.14 14.99 4.17
C TYR A 337 4.67 14.17 5.38
N LEU A 338 3.75 13.21 5.19
CA LEU A 338 3.26 12.34 6.27
C LEU A 338 4.37 11.50 6.94
N PHE A 339 5.45 11.21 6.21
CA PHE A 339 6.62 10.58 6.82
C PHE A 339 7.33 11.54 7.80
N ASN A 340 7.43 12.84 7.45
CA ASN A 340 7.94 13.86 8.38
C ASN A 340 7.02 14.03 9.59
N ASP A 341 5.69 13.98 9.40
CA ASP A 341 4.72 14.07 10.50
C ASP A 341 4.88 12.88 11.47
N PHE A 342 5.20 11.68 10.95
CA PHE A 342 5.48 10.54 11.82
C PHE A 342 6.80 10.71 12.61
N ILE A 343 7.85 11.26 11.99
CA ILE A 343 9.08 11.62 12.71
C ILE A 343 8.79 12.64 13.81
N ALA A 344 8.00 13.68 13.52
CA ALA A 344 7.59 14.68 14.52
C ALA A 344 6.83 14.04 15.69
N LEU A 345 5.88 13.15 15.38
CA LEU A 345 5.11 12.42 16.39
C LEU A 345 5.99 11.54 17.30
N MET A 346 7.01 10.88 16.75
CA MET A 346 7.99 10.11 17.53
C MET A 346 8.84 11.02 18.42
N ASN A 347 9.22 12.20 17.94
CA ASN A 347 9.99 13.18 18.74
C ASN A 347 9.17 13.72 19.91
N GLU A 348 7.87 14.01 19.72
CA GLU A 348 6.98 14.50 20.75
C GLU A 348 6.70 13.46 21.85
N ALA A 349 6.63 12.17 21.48
CA ALA A 349 6.38 11.08 22.39
C ALA A 349 7.63 10.57 23.11
N ALA A 350 8.83 10.99 22.70
CA ALA A 350 10.08 10.60 23.36
C ALA A 350 10.09 11.09 24.81
N PRO A 351 10.48 10.27 25.79
CA PRO A 351 10.64 10.74 27.16
C PRO A 351 11.71 11.87 27.19
N ARG A 352 11.31 12.99 27.77
CA ARG A 352 12.19 14.15 27.99
C ARG A 352 13.29 13.85 29.00
#